data_51d5c6de5e89f9cf75a20ae2f027bb2f
#
_entry.id   51d5c6de5e89f9cf75a20ae2f027bb2f
#
_cell.length_a   1.000
_cell.length_b   1.000
_cell.length_c   1.000
_cell.angle_alpha   90.00
_cell.angle_beta   90.00
_cell.angle_gamma   90.00
#
_symmetry.space_group_name_H-M   'P 1'
#
loop_
_entity.id
_entity.type
_entity.pdbx_description
1 polymer ?
#
loop_
_entity_poly.entity_id
_entity_poly.type
_entity_poly.pdbx_seq_one_letter_code
_entity_poly.pdbx_strand_id
1 'polypeptide(L)'
;EGGSAGGFTTLAALCFTDVFRAGACRYAVCDLTAMAEDTHRFEARYVDGLVGAWPAARALYEQRSPLLHADQIRCPVLFFQGMQDKVVPPEQTERMAEALRSNGIPADVRLFEEEGHGFRNQATQIEVLEATEAFFRRQLNLPDA
;
A
#
# COMPACT_ATOMS: atom_id res chain seq x y z
N GLU A 1 -9.90 -1.93 -2.69
CA GLU A 1 -8.74 -1.21 -3.20
C GLU A 1 -8.59 0.17 -2.57
N GLY A 2 -7.40 0.75 -2.65
CA GLY A 2 -7.19 2.09 -2.13
C GLY A 2 -5.87 2.71 -2.55
N GLY A 3 -5.78 4.05 -2.44
CA GLY A 3 -4.57 4.83 -2.70
C GLY A 3 -4.10 5.59 -1.46
N SER A 4 -2.78 5.75 -1.26
CA SER A 4 -2.17 6.48 -0.16
C SER A 4 -2.67 5.98 1.22
N ALA A 5 -3.33 6.81 2.01
CA ALA A 5 -3.99 6.39 3.26
C ALA A 5 -5.06 5.31 3.02
N GLY A 6 -5.76 5.33 1.86
CA GLY A 6 -6.68 4.27 1.46
C GLY A 6 -5.96 2.96 1.15
N GLY A 7 -4.74 3.01 0.61
CA GLY A 7 -3.87 1.85 0.45
C GLY A 7 -3.44 1.26 1.79
N PHE A 8 -3.11 2.11 2.76
CA PHE A 8 -2.90 1.68 4.14
C PHE A 8 -4.12 0.95 4.70
N THR A 9 -5.31 1.53 4.54
CA THR A 9 -6.57 0.90 5.00
C THR A 9 -6.80 -0.45 4.32
N THR A 10 -6.53 -0.55 3.02
CA THR A 10 -6.61 -1.82 2.28
C THR A 10 -5.69 -2.87 2.89
N LEU A 11 -4.41 -2.56 3.06
CA LEU A 11 -3.45 -3.49 3.65
C LEU A 11 -3.79 -3.86 5.10
N ALA A 12 -4.19 -2.89 5.92
CA ALA A 12 -4.61 -3.14 7.30
C ALA A 12 -5.84 -4.07 7.36
N ALA A 13 -6.80 -3.88 6.46
CA ALA A 13 -7.95 -4.78 6.35
C ALA A 13 -7.53 -6.21 5.99
N LEU A 14 -6.54 -6.38 5.11
CA LEU A 14 -6.00 -7.70 4.76
C LEU A 14 -5.20 -8.34 5.92
N CYS A 15 -4.51 -7.53 6.74
CA CYS A 15 -3.78 -8.01 7.91
C CYS A 15 -4.72 -8.46 9.03
N PHE A 16 -5.76 -7.67 9.31
CA PHE A 16 -6.53 -7.78 10.56
C PHE A 16 -7.93 -8.36 10.37
N THR A 17 -8.30 -8.73 9.14
CA THR A 17 -9.56 -9.45 8.85
C THR A 17 -9.31 -10.58 7.85
N ASP A 18 -10.26 -11.50 7.73
CA ASP A 18 -10.21 -12.66 6.82
C ASP A 18 -11.29 -12.65 5.74
N VAL A 19 -12.00 -11.51 5.60
CA VAL A 19 -13.15 -11.41 4.69
C VAL A 19 -12.76 -11.12 3.24
N PHE A 20 -11.56 -10.59 3.00
CA PHE A 20 -11.12 -10.19 1.67
C PHE A 20 -10.30 -11.28 0.97
N ARG A 21 -10.44 -11.40 -0.35
CA ARG A 21 -9.76 -12.40 -1.17
C ARG A 21 -8.65 -11.85 -2.03
N ALA A 22 -8.54 -10.54 -2.14
CA ALA A 22 -7.50 -9.84 -2.88
C ALA A 22 -7.45 -8.37 -2.48
N GLY A 23 -6.32 -7.72 -2.68
CA GLY A 23 -6.15 -6.29 -2.48
C GLY A 23 -5.41 -5.61 -3.64
N ALA A 24 -5.77 -4.36 -3.95
CA ALA A 24 -5.04 -3.53 -4.90
C ALA A 24 -4.73 -2.18 -4.27
N CYS A 25 -3.46 -1.77 -4.34
CA CYS A 25 -2.95 -0.59 -3.65
C CYS A 25 -2.20 0.33 -4.59
N ARG A 26 -2.48 1.63 -4.51
CA ARG A 26 -1.74 2.68 -5.22
C ARG A 26 -0.95 3.49 -4.22
N TYR A 27 0.37 3.59 -4.40
CA TYR A 27 1.26 4.38 -3.53
C TYR A 27 0.87 4.28 -2.04
N ALA A 28 0.69 3.05 -1.56
CA ALA A 28 0.17 2.79 -0.22
C ALA A 28 1.18 3.08 0.88
N VAL A 29 0.71 3.64 1.98
CA VAL A 29 1.48 3.68 3.23
C VAL A 29 1.50 2.26 3.82
N CYS A 30 2.69 1.69 3.99
CA CYS A 30 2.89 0.34 4.52
C CYS A 30 3.55 0.34 5.90
N ASP A 31 4.37 1.36 6.18
CA ASP A 31 5.14 1.53 7.40
C ASP A 31 4.89 2.93 7.98
N LEU A 32 4.10 2.99 9.04
CA LEU A 32 3.79 4.26 9.72
C LEU A 32 4.99 4.83 10.47
N THR A 33 5.91 3.99 10.95
CA THR A 33 7.11 4.45 11.65
C THR A 33 8.05 5.17 10.69
N ALA A 34 8.30 4.59 9.52
CA ALA A 34 9.07 5.25 8.47
C ALA A 34 8.42 6.57 8.04
N MET A 35 7.10 6.61 7.91
CA MET A 35 6.39 7.86 7.61
C MET A 35 6.59 8.92 8.68
N ALA A 36 6.58 8.55 9.97
CA ALA A 36 6.78 9.49 11.06
C ALA A 36 8.22 10.03 11.14
N GLU A 37 9.20 9.19 10.78
CA GLU A 37 10.61 9.56 10.79
C GLU A 37 11.00 10.45 9.58
N ASP A 38 10.41 10.18 8.40
CA ASP A 38 10.72 10.87 7.15
C ASP A 38 9.84 12.09 6.86
N THR A 39 8.89 12.42 7.75
CA THR A 39 7.92 13.49 7.45
C THR A 39 8.59 14.84 7.35
N HIS A 40 8.54 15.43 6.17
CA HIS A 40 8.87 16.84 5.93
C HIS A 40 7.91 17.75 6.71
N ARG A 41 8.38 18.92 7.11
CA ARG A 41 7.74 19.90 7.99
C ARG A 41 6.26 20.21 7.73
N PHE A 42 5.74 19.93 6.56
CA PHE A 42 4.36 20.29 6.17
C PHE A 42 3.30 19.31 6.67
N GLU A 43 3.66 18.05 6.89
CA GLU A 43 2.74 16.99 7.36
C GLU A 43 3.15 16.37 8.70
N ALA A 44 4.14 16.96 9.37
CA ALA A 44 4.77 16.44 10.58
C ALA A 44 3.81 16.13 11.73
N ARG A 45 2.58 16.65 11.70
CA ARG A 45 1.55 16.38 12.71
C ARG A 45 0.28 15.72 12.18
N TYR A 46 0.22 15.45 10.88
CA TYR A 46 -0.95 14.81 10.31
C TYR A 46 -1.15 13.41 10.89
N VAL A 47 -0.10 12.61 10.91
CA VAL A 47 -0.15 11.25 11.45
C VAL A 47 -0.31 11.27 12.97
N ASP A 48 0.24 12.27 13.67
CA ASP A 48 0.04 12.46 15.11
C ASP A 48 -1.43 12.57 15.49
N GLY A 49 -2.23 13.26 14.66
CA GLY A 49 -3.68 13.40 14.88
C GLY A 49 -4.46 12.10 14.65
N LEU A 50 -3.93 11.18 13.88
CA LEU A 50 -4.58 9.91 13.51
C LEU A 50 -4.15 8.72 14.37
N VAL A 51 -2.88 8.68 14.75
CA VAL A 51 -2.28 7.54 15.43
C VAL A 51 -1.89 7.88 16.86
N GLY A 52 -1.33 9.07 17.08
CA GLY A 52 -0.84 9.55 18.35
C GLY A 52 0.51 10.25 18.20
N ALA A 53 0.90 11.03 19.20
CA ALA A 53 2.10 11.86 19.14
C ALA A 53 3.38 11.01 18.99
N TRP A 54 4.15 11.27 17.94
CA TRP A 54 5.45 10.66 17.73
C TRP A 54 6.55 11.42 18.54
N PRO A 55 7.52 10.73 19.18
CA PRO A 55 7.73 9.27 19.23
C PRO A 55 7.01 8.57 20.40
N ALA A 56 6.26 9.28 21.23
CA ALA A 56 5.63 8.73 22.44
C ALA A 56 4.66 7.56 22.12
N ALA A 57 3.97 7.62 20.98
CA ALA A 57 3.03 6.59 20.54
C ALA A 57 3.66 5.52 19.63
N ARG A 58 4.99 5.38 19.59
CA ARG A 58 5.71 4.46 18.70
C ARG A 58 5.12 3.04 18.66
N ALA A 59 4.80 2.49 19.83
CA ALA A 59 4.20 1.15 19.89
C ALA A 59 2.89 1.03 19.10
N LEU A 60 2.08 2.09 19.04
CA LEU A 60 0.84 2.12 18.28
C LEU A 60 1.10 2.20 16.77
N TYR A 61 2.14 2.96 16.35
CA TYR A 61 2.59 2.98 14.96
C TYR A 61 3.02 1.60 14.49
N GLU A 62 3.84 0.91 15.27
CA GLU A 62 4.30 -0.45 14.99
C GLU A 62 3.11 -1.44 14.95
N GLN A 63 2.21 -1.36 15.91
CA GLN A 63 1.03 -2.22 15.99
C GLN A 63 0.12 -2.07 14.77
N ARG A 64 0.04 -0.87 14.18
CA ARG A 64 -0.84 -0.58 13.05
C ARG A 64 -0.16 -0.64 11.68
N SER A 65 1.17 -0.76 11.62
CA SER A 65 1.91 -0.81 10.35
C SER A 65 1.72 -2.14 9.64
N PRO A 66 1.07 -2.16 8.45
CA PRO A 66 0.85 -3.40 7.70
C PRO A 66 2.14 -4.17 7.39
N LEU A 67 3.25 -3.46 7.17
CA LEU A 67 4.54 -4.09 6.89
C LEU A 67 4.99 -5.03 8.01
N LEU A 68 4.75 -4.67 9.28
CA LEU A 68 5.12 -5.49 10.44
C LEU A 68 4.16 -6.66 10.67
N HIS A 69 3.05 -6.71 9.95
CA HIS A 69 2.02 -7.74 10.03
C HIS A 69 1.75 -8.42 8.69
N ALA A 70 2.70 -8.32 7.75
CA ALA A 70 2.59 -8.91 6.42
C ALA A 70 2.40 -10.43 6.47
N ASP A 71 2.89 -11.09 7.50
CA ASP A 71 2.68 -12.52 7.77
C ASP A 71 1.22 -12.91 8.05
N GLN A 72 0.36 -11.95 8.33
CA GLN A 72 -1.08 -12.18 8.54
C GLN A 72 -1.89 -12.12 7.24
N ILE A 73 -1.35 -11.56 6.16
CA ILE A 73 -2.04 -11.50 4.86
C ILE A 73 -2.04 -12.88 4.21
N ARG A 74 -3.22 -13.32 3.75
CA ARG A 74 -3.46 -14.65 3.16
C ARG A 74 -3.92 -14.63 1.71
N CYS A 75 -4.00 -13.45 1.09
CA CYS A 75 -4.51 -13.30 -0.26
C CYS A 75 -3.57 -12.45 -1.13
N PRO A 76 -3.65 -12.59 -2.47
CA PRO A 76 -2.83 -11.83 -3.40
C PRO A 76 -3.03 -10.32 -3.30
N VAL A 77 -1.94 -9.57 -3.53
CA VAL A 77 -1.96 -8.11 -3.54
C VAL A 77 -1.31 -7.58 -4.80
N LEU A 78 -1.95 -6.60 -5.43
CA LEU A 78 -1.43 -5.84 -6.56
C LEU A 78 -1.03 -4.44 -6.08
N PHE A 79 0.20 -4.04 -6.39
CA PHE A 79 0.74 -2.72 -6.05
C PHE A 79 1.03 -1.89 -7.29
N PHE A 80 0.74 -0.61 -7.19
CA PHE A 80 1.13 0.41 -8.16
C PHE A 80 1.92 1.50 -7.44
N GLN A 81 3.09 1.86 -7.97
CA GLN A 81 4.00 2.82 -7.33
C GLN A 81 4.65 3.74 -8.36
N GLY A 82 4.64 5.04 -8.08
CA GLY A 82 5.41 6.02 -8.83
C GLY A 82 6.84 6.11 -8.29
N MET A 83 7.83 6.06 -9.17
CA MET A 83 9.24 6.09 -8.79
C MET A 83 9.70 7.49 -8.34
N GLN A 84 8.95 8.54 -8.67
CA GLN A 84 9.19 9.92 -8.22
C GLN A 84 8.34 10.32 -7.01
N ASP A 85 7.74 9.35 -6.32
CA ASP A 85 6.92 9.61 -5.14
C ASP A 85 7.79 10.05 -3.96
N LYS A 86 7.59 11.30 -3.53
CA LYS A 86 8.31 11.93 -2.39
C LYS A 86 7.46 11.96 -1.11
N VAL A 87 6.21 11.55 -1.19
CA VAL A 87 5.28 11.49 -0.04
C VAL A 87 5.33 10.11 0.59
N VAL A 88 5.15 9.08 -0.22
CA VAL A 88 5.35 7.67 0.17
C VAL A 88 6.46 7.09 -0.68
N PRO A 89 7.68 6.96 -0.15
CA PRO A 89 8.82 6.47 -0.92
C PRO A 89 8.59 5.08 -1.51
N PRO A 90 9.08 4.79 -2.74
CA PRO A 90 8.92 3.49 -3.40
C PRO A 90 9.37 2.31 -2.56
N GLU A 91 10.36 2.50 -1.70
CA GLU A 91 10.87 1.47 -0.79
C GLU A 91 9.81 0.88 0.13
N GLN A 92 8.78 1.64 0.49
CA GLN A 92 7.67 1.11 1.29
C GLN A 92 6.91 0.02 0.53
N THR A 93 6.60 0.26 -0.74
CA THR A 93 5.96 -0.73 -1.61
C THR A 93 6.85 -1.95 -1.84
N GLU A 94 8.13 -1.73 -2.11
CA GLU A 94 9.09 -2.81 -2.36
C GLU A 94 9.25 -3.71 -1.12
N ARG A 95 9.43 -3.13 0.05
CA ARG A 95 9.53 -3.87 1.32
C ARG A 95 8.27 -4.67 1.63
N MET A 96 7.10 -4.08 1.39
CA MET A 96 5.83 -4.77 1.62
C MET A 96 5.63 -5.94 0.66
N ALA A 97 5.92 -5.75 -0.63
CA ALA A 97 5.83 -6.81 -1.63
C ALA A 97 6.82 -7.94 -1.34
N GLU A 98 8.04 -7.62 -0.93
CA GLU A 98 9.06 -8.60 -0.54
C GLU A 98 8.62 -9.40 0.69
N ALA A 99 8.08 -8.75 1.71
CA ALA A 99 7.56 -9.41 2.91
C ALA A 99 6.43 -10.39 2.57
N LEU A 100 5.52 -10.01 1.67
CA LEU A 100 4.44 -10.91 1.20
C LEU A 100 5.00 -12.11 0.44
N ARG A 101 5.92 -11.88 -0.50
CA ARG A 101 6.56 -12.95 -1.29
C ARG A 101 7.31 -13.93 -0.40
N SER A 102 8.04 -13.42 0.61
CA SER A 102 8.76 -14.25 1.59
C SER A 102 7.81 -15.15 2.40
N ASN A 103 6.56 -14.74 2.56
CA ASN A 103 5.51 -15.54 3.20
C ASN A 103 4.71 -16.41 2.21
N GLY A 104 5.14 -16.51 0.95
CA GLY A 104 4.49 -17.30 -0.09
C GLY A 104 3.20 -16.68 -0.65
N ILE A 105 2.98 -15.40 -0.40
CA ILE A 105 1.80 -14.67 -0.90
C ILE A 105 2.15 -13.96 -2.21
N PRO A 106 1.39 -14.16 -3.30
CA PRO A 106 1.59 -13.45 -4.55
C PRO A 106 1.46 -11.94 -4.38
N ALA A 107 2.50 -11.20 -4.76
CA ALA A 107 2.52 -9.75 -4.73
C ALA A 107 3.09 -9.23 -6.06
N ASP A 108 2.22 -8.69 -6.90
CA ASP A 108 2.59 -8.06 -8.16
C ASP A 108 2.84 -6.58 -7.93
N VAL A 109 3.91 -6.03 -8.49
CA VAL A 109 4.27 -4.62 -8.39
C VAL A 109 4.42 -4.03 -9.79
N ARG A 110 3.72 -2.93 -10.05
CA ARG A 110 3.88 -2.13 -11.26
C ARG A 110 4.47 -0.78 -10.90
N LEU A 111 5.62 -0.47 -11.48
CA LEU A 111 6.38 0.75 -11.24
C LEU A 111 6.21 1.70 -12.43
N PHE A 112 6.03 2.98 -12.14
CA PHE A 112 5.88 4.05 -13.13
C PHE A 112 6.97 5.10 -12.92
N GLU A 113 7.95 5.12 -13.82
CA GLU A 113 9.17 5.94 -13.70
C GLU A 113 8.89 7.44 -13.62
N GLU A 114 7.86 7.92 -14.31
CA GLU A 114 7.55 9.34 -14.43
C GLU A 114 6.45 9.82 -13.46
N GLU A 115 5.90 8.92 -12.63
CA GLU A 115 4.83 9.25 -11.70
C GLU A 115 5.34 9.51 -10.29
N GLY A 116 4.67 10.44 -9.61
CA GLY A 116 4.87 10.74 -8.19
C GLY A 116 3.74 10.19 -7.33
N HIS A 117 3.41 10.93 -6.26
CA HIS A 117 2.28 10.61 -5.40
C HIS A 117 0.97 11.04 -6.05
N GLY A 118 0.23 10.08 -6.58
CA GLY A 118 -0.93 10.34 -7.46
C GLY A 118 -0.55 10.30 -8.94
N PHE A 119 -1.18 9.40 -9.68
CA PHE A 119 -0.89 9.21 -11.10
C PHE A 119 -1.62 10.26 -11.94
N ARG A 120 -0.87 11.02 -12.72
CA ARG A 120 -1.38 12.14 -13.52
C ARG A 120 -1.38 11.85 -15.01
N ASN A 121 -0.50 10.97 -15.48
CA ASN A 121 -0.45 10.60 -16.88
C ASN A 121 -1.67 9.74 -17.22
N GLN A 122 -2.36 10.10 -18.28
CA GLN A 122 -3.57 9.38 -18.74
C GLN A 122 -3.28 7.91 -19.06
N ALA A 123 -2.15 7.62 -19.70
CA ALA A 123 -1.77 6.24 -20.02
C ALA A 123 -1.57 5.40 -18.74
N THR A 124 -0.94 5.98 -17.73
CA THR A 124 -0.78 5.34 -16.41
C THR A 124 -2.13 5.07 -15.75
N GLN A 125 -3.05 6.03 -15.79
CA GLN A 125 -4.38 5.88 -15.20
C GLN A 125 -5.18 4.75 -15.89
N ILE A 126 -5.11 4.67 -17.21
CA ILE A 126 -5.74 3.60 -17.99
C ILE A 126 -5.12 2.25 -17.63
N GLU A 127 -3.78 2.15 -17.62
CA GLU A 127 -3.09 0.90 -17.26
C GLU A 127 -3.46 0.44 -15.84
N VAL A 128 -3.48 1.35 -14.87
CA VAL A 128 -3.86 1.05 -13.48
C VAL A 128 -5.29 0.51 -13.41
N LEU A 129 -6.23 1.13 -14.13
CA LEU A 129 -7.63 0.70 -14.16
C LEU A 129 -7.78 -0.69 -14.77
N GLU A 130 -7.23 -0.90 -15.96
CA GLU A 130 -7.29 -2.18 -16.68
C GLU A 130 -6.61 -3.30 -15.90
N ALA A 131 -5.42 -3.04 -15.33
CA ALA A 131 -4.71 -4.02 -14.54
C ALA A 131 -5.45 -4.38 -13.24
N THR A 132 -6.08 -3.40 -12.59
CA THR A 132 -6.88 -3.63 -11.39
C THR A 132 -8.10 -4.48 -11.71
N GLU A 133 -8.81 -4.17 -12.79
CA GLU A 133 -9.95 -4.96 -13.24
C GLU A 133 -9.55 -6.41 -13.56
N ALA A 134 -8.53 -6.59 -14.39
CA ALA A 134 -8.04 -7.92 -14.78
C ALA A 134 -7.57 -8.72 -13.54
N PHE A 135 -6.90 -8.06 -12.60
CA PHE A 135 -6.48 -8.69 -11.35
C PHE A 135 -7.67 -9.19 -10.55
N PHE A 136 -8.67 -8.35 -10.29
CA PHE A 136 -9.84 -8.77 -9.50
C PHE A 136 -10.67 -9.83 -10.23
N ARG A 137 -10.86 -9.73 -11.55
CA ARG A 137 -11.55 -10.77 -12.32
C ARG A 137 -10.90 -12.13 -12.11
N ARG A 138 -9.57 -12.19 -12.23
CA ARG A 138 -8.80 -13.43 -12.02
C ARG A 138 -8.92 -13.94 -10.58
N GLN A 139 -8.77 -13.06 -9.57
CA GLN A 139 -8.78 -13.50 -8.18
C GLN A 139 -10.16 -13.89 -7.66
N LEU A 140 -11.21 -13.34 -8.23
CA LEU A 140 -12.60 -13.60 -7.86
C LEU A 140 -13.30 -14.59 -8.80
N ASN A 141 -12.58 -15.15 -9.80
CA ASN A 141 -13.12 -16.06 -10.81
C ASN A 141 -14.34 -15.46 -11.55
N LEU A 142 -14.28 -14.17 -11.87
CA LEU A 142 -15.31 -13.51 -12.65
C LEU A 142 -15.12 -13.78 -14.15
N PRO A 143 -16.20 -13.91 -14.94
CA PRO A 143 -16.09 -14.09 -16.37
C PRO A 143 -15.42 -12.87 -17.04
N ASP A 144 -14.80 -13.11 -18.20
CA ASP A 144 -14.29 -12.03 -19.04
C ASP A 144 -15.46 -11.15 -19.52
N ALA A 145 -15.16 -9.86 -19.70
CA ALA A 145 -16.15 -8.87 -20.10
C ALA A 145 -16.56 -9.03 -21.57
#